data_5ff6f1f0fb8976f24d77f3307b20f267
#
_entry.id   5ff6f1f0fb8976f24d77f3307b20f267
#
_cell.length_a   1.000
_cell.length_b   1.000
_cell.length_c   1.000
_cell.angle_alpha   90.00
_cell.angle_beta   90.00
_cell.angle_gamma   90.00
#
_symmetry.space_group_name_H-M   'P 1'
#
loop_
_entity.id
_entity.type
_entity.pdbx_description
1 polymer ?
#
loop_
_entity_poly.entity_id
_entity_poly.type
_entity_poly.pdbx_seq_one_letter_code
_entity_poly.pdbx_strand_id
1 'polypeptide(L)'
;MCGLSNTIIEKLPSSRNRTPQRRGATLVLSVILLFGLFSFVAFSIDLGYLAQSRAEIQRSADAAAMAGCWELYAGMELGNSIAASQPAARQAAADFSLLNPVCRSGPILDMSEVSQDVQIGYFSNPRNAVLSNDSSQPFFGV
;
A
#
# COMPACT_ATOMS: atom_id res chain seq x y z
N MET A 1 60.90 -62.70 57.22
CA MET A 1 59.56 -63.15 57.22
C MET A 1 58.71 -61.89 56.96
N CYS A 2 58.54 -61.52 55.82
CA CYS A 2 57.50 -61.80 54.82
C CYS A 2 56.10 -61.36 55.26
N GLY A 3 55.62 -60.30 54.68
CA GLY A 3 54.26 -59.79 54.80
C GLY A 3 53.97 -58.90 53.62
N LEU A 4 53.62 -59.53 52.45
CA LEU A 4 53.08 -58.82 51.27
C LEU A 4 51.72 -58.36 51.60
N SER A 5 51.52 -57.03 51.62
CA SER A 5 50.20 -56.39 51.64
C SER A 5 49.83 -55.98 50.24
N ASN A 6 48.96 -56.76 49.62
CA ASN A 6 48.38 -56.50 48.31
C ASN A 6 47.29 -55.43 48.46
N THR A 7 47.62 -54.19 48.11
CA THR A 7 46.59 -53.11 47.99
C THR A 7 45.91 -53.22 46.64
N ILE A 8 44.67 -53.77 46.66
CA ILE A 8 43.81 -53.79 45.56
C ILE A 8 43.31 -52.34 45.37
N ILE A 9 43.82 -51.68 44.35
CA ILE A 9 43.26 -50.38 43.87
C ILE A 9 41.99 -50.70 43.12
N GLU A 10 40.88 -50.51 43.82
CA GLU A 10 39.56 -50.59 43.24
C GLU A 10 39.37 -49.42 42.26
N LYS A 11 39.39 -49.75 40.98
CA LYS A 11 39.22 -48.81 39.87
C LYS A 11 37.75 -48.41 39.79
N LEU A 12 37.36 -47.30 40.44
CA LEU A 12 36.05 -46.67 40.35
C LEU A 12 35.70 -46.40 38.87
N PRO A 13 34.56 -46.85 38.36
CA PRO A 13 34.12 -46.50 37.01
C PRO A 13 33.82 -45.02 36.96
N SER A 14 34.60 -44.29 36.16
CA SER A 14 34.34 -42.89 35.83
C SER A 14 32.92 -42.78 35.24
N SER A 15 32.01 -42.27 36.04
CA SER A 15 30.67 -41.89 35.62
C SER A 15 30.79 -40.80 34.55
N ARG A 16 30.84 -41.23 33.29
CA ARG A 16 30.81 -40.34 32.15
C ARG A 16 29.42 -39.73 32.10
N ASN A 17 29.24 -38.57 32.73
CA ASN A 17 28.07 -37.73 32.63
C ASN A 17 27.82 -37.44 31.14
N ARG A 18 27.04 -38.28 30.49
CA ARG A 18 26.51 -38.04 29.15
C ARG A 18 25.41 -36.97 29.31
N THR A 19 25.82 -35.70 29.18
CA THR A 19 24.85 -34.63 28.99
C THR A 19 23.96 -35.02 27.81
N PRO A 20 22.63 -35.11 27.98
CA PRO A 20 21.74 -35.47 26.92
C PRO A 20 21.89 -34.43 25.83
N GLN A 21 22.36 -34.88 24.67
CA GLN A 21 22.60 -34.03 23.51
C GLN A 21 21.24 -33.52 23.02
N ARG A 22 20.88 -32.28 23.40
CA ARG A 22 19.62 -31.58 23.02
C ARG A 22 19.63 -31.13 21.54
N ARG A 23 20.15 -31.96 20.65
CA ARG A 23 20.29 -31.66 19.22
C ARG A 23 18.94 -31.51 18.51
N GLY A 24 17.87 -32.15 19.00
CA GLY A 24 16.54 -32.05 18.40
C GLY A 24 15.79 -30.76 18.73
N ALA A 25 15.99 -30.19 19.93
CA ALA A 25 15.31 -28.97 20.36
C ALA A 25 15.73 -27.74 19.55
N THR A 26 17.01 -27.64 19.20
CA THR A 26 17.54 -26.53 18.38
C THR A 26 16.99 -26.56 16.95
N LEU A 27 16.78 -27.75 16.37
CA LEU A 27 16.21 -27.90 15.04
C LEU A 27 14.76 -27.42 15.02
N VAL A 28 13.94 -27.83 15.99
CA VAL A 28 12.55 -27.39 16.09
C VAL A 28 12.48 -25.86 16.26
N LEU A 29 13.33 -25.30 17.12
CA LEU A 29 13.38 -23.85 17.33
C LEU A 29 13.78 -23.10 16.06
N SER A 30 14.76 -23.62 15.29
CA SER A 30 15.18 -23.01 14.02
C SER A 30 14.04 -23.02 12.99
N VAL A 31 13.27 -24.10 12.92
CA VAL A 31 12.13 -24.20 11.99
C VAL A 31 11.04 -23.17 12.34
N ILE A 32 10.70 -23.05 13.64
CA ILE A 32 9.71 -22.06 14.09
C ILE A 32 10.19 -20.63 13.79
N LEU A 33 11.45 -20.35 14.04
CA LEU A 33 12.05 -19.04 13.76
C LEU A 33 12.04 -18.74 12.25
N LEU A 34 12.34 -19.73 11.44
CA LEU A 34 12.31 -19.60 9.97
C LEU A 34 10.90 -19.28 9.46
N PHE A 35 9.86 -19.98 9.95
CA PHE A 35 8.47 -19.66 9.63
C PHE A 35 8.10 -18.25 10.07
N GLY A 36 8.52 -17.81 11.24
CA GLY A 36 8.33 -16.44 11.71
C GLY A 36 8.96 -15.42 10.77
N LEU A 37 10.21 -15.64 10.35
CA LEU A 37 10.89 -14.75 9.40
C LEU A 37 10.17 -14.68 8.05
N PHE A 38 9.75 -15.81 7.48
CA PHE A 38 8.99 -15.80 6.23
C PHE A 38 7.66 -15.07 6.34
N SER A 39 6.96 -15.21 7.47
CA SER A 39 5.73 -14.47 7.72
C SER A 39 5.95 -12.96 7.73
N PHE A 40 7.02 -12.49 8.36
CA PHE A 40 7.37 -11.06 8.36
C PHE A 40 7.73 -10.55 6.95
N VAL A 41 8.47 -11.34 6.17
CA VAL A 41 8.80 -10.97 4.79
C VAL A 41 7.53 -10.87 3.94
N ALA A 42 6.64 -11.85 4.01
CA ALA A 42 5.38 -11.84 3.28
C ALA A 42 4.53 -10.61 3.63
N PHE A 43 4.40 -10.31 4.93
CA PHE A 43 3.66 -9.14 5.40
C PHE A 43 4.29 -7.81 4.94
N SER A 44 5.63 -7.74 4.91
CA SER A 44 6.34 -6.55 4.43
C SER A 44 6.08 -6.29 2.94
N ILE A 45 6.03 -7.34 2.13
CA ILE A 45 5.72 -7.24 0.70
C ILE A 45 4.28 -6.74 0.50
N ASP A 46 3.32 -7.27 1.25
CA ASP A 46 1.92 -6.84 1.17
C ASP A 46 1.74 -5.37 1.52
N LEU A 47 2.38 -4.91 2.61
CA LEU A 47 2.34 -3.50 3.00
C LEU A 47 2.98 -2.60 1.94
N GLY A 48 4.11 -3.03 1.35
CA GLY A 48 4.78 -2.30 0.27
C GLY A 48 3.88 -2.17 -0.96
N TYR A 49 3.19 -3.25 -1.34
CA TYR A 49 2.26 -3.22 -2.46
C TYR A 49 1.07 -2.30 -2.20
N LEU A 50 0.48 -2.32 -1.00
CA LEU A 50 -0.60 -1.41 -0.62
C LEU A 50 -0.17 0.06 -0.64
N ALA A 51 1.01 0.37 -0.15
CA ALA A 51 1.55 1.73 -0.17
C ALA A 51 1.76 2.23 -1.60
N GLN A 52 2.30 1.38 -2.47
CA GLN A 52 2.48 1.70 -3.88
C GLN A 52 1.14 1.92 -4.59
N SER A 53 0.18 1.01 -4.39
CA SER A 53 -1.16 1.13 -5.00
C SER A 53 -1.85 2.44 -4.62
N ARG A 54 -1.75 2.86 -3.35
CA ARG A 54 -2.29 4.16 -2.90
C ARG A 54 -1.63 5.33 -3.61
N ALA A 55 -0.31 5.30 -3.79
CA ALA A 55 0.41 6.37 -4.49
C ALA A 55 0.04 6.43 -5.97
N GLU A 56 -0.18 5.28 -6.61
CA GLU A 56 -0.62 5.21 -8.00
C GLU A 56 -2.06 5.74 -8.16
N ILE A 57 -2.99 5.36 -7.27
CA ILE A 57 -4.35 5.89 -7.26
C ILE A 57 -4.34 7.42 -7.13
N GLN A 58 -3.55 7.94 -6.21
CA GLN A 58 -3.47 9.38 -6.01
C GLN A 58 -2.92 10.11 -7.22
N ARG A 59 -1.87 9.60 -7.87
CA ARG A 59 -1.34 10.16 -9.12
C ARG A 59 -2.36 10.15 -10.24
N SER A 60 -3.12 9.05 -10.38
CA SER A 60 -4.16 8.94 -11.39
C SER A 60 -5.29 9.95 -11.14
N ALA A 61 -5.74 10.09 -9.88
CA ALA A 61 -6.75 11.06 -9.49
C ALA A 61 -6.28 12.51 -9.70
N ASP A 62 -5.05 12.83 -9.30
CA ASP A 62 -4.48 14.16 -9.49
C ASP A 62 -4.36 14.51 -10.99
N ALA A 63 -3.92 13.56 -11.81
CA ALA A 63 -3.83 13.76 -13.26
C ALA A 63 -5.20 13.97 -13.89
N ALA A 64 -6.20 13.19 -13.48
CA ALA A 64 -7.57 13.33 -13.93
C ALA A 64 -8.17 14.68 -13.53
N ALA A 65 -7.98 15.09 -12.28
CA ALA A 65 -8.47 16.36 -11.77
C ALA A 65 -7.82 17.56 -12.51
N MET A 66 -6.51 17.50 -12.73
CA MET A 66 -5.80 18.54 -13.47
C MET A 66 -6.28 18.64 -14.92
N ALA A 67 -6.48 17.51 -15.60
CA ALA A 67 -6.98 17.49 -16.97
C ALA A 67 -8.41 18.05 -17.07
N GLY A 68 -9.28 17.65 -16.15
CA GLY A 68 -10.65 18.17 -16.08
C GLY A 68 -10.68 19.68 -15.79
N CYS A 69 -9.87 20.17 -14.84
CA CYS A 69 -9.75 21.60 -14.56
C CYS A 69 -9.24 22.39 -15.77
N TRP A 70 -8.24 21.85 -16.47
CA TRP A 70 -7.71 22.48 -17.68
C TRP A 70 -8.77 22.62 -18.75
N GLU A 71 -9.59 21.59 -18.97
CA GLU A 71 -10.67 21.62 -19.97
C GLU A 71 -11.78 22.61 -19.57
N LEU A 72 -12.13 22.72 -18.28
CA LEU A 72 -13.05 23.74 -17.79
C LEU A 72 -12.50 25.15 -18.08
N TYR A 73 -11.23 25.38 -17.78
CA TYR A 73 -10.58 26.66 -18.03
C TYR A 73 -10.57 27.01 -19.53
N ALA A 74 -10.18 26.06 -20.36
CA ALA A 74 -10.16 26.25 -21.82
C ALA A 74 -11.57 26.57 -22.38
N GLY A 75 -12.59 25.90 -21.87
CA GLY A 75 -13.98 26.20 -22.22
C GLY A 75 -14.41 27.62 -21.85
N MET A 76 -13.99 28.12 -20.69
CA MET A 76 -14.27 29.50 -20.25
C MET A 76 -13.55 30.53 -21.12
N GLU A 77 -12.31 30.31 -21.54
CA GLU A 77 -11.57 31.17 -22.46
C GLU A 77 -12.29 31.27 -23.82
N LEU A 78 -12.99 30.23 -24.24
CA LEU A 78 -13.85 30.22 -25.45
C LEU A 78 -15.23 30.88 -25.24
N GLY A 79 -15.50 31.39 -24.03
CA GLY A 79 -16.78 32.03 -23.69
C GLY A 79 -17.89 31.03 -23.31
N ASN A 80 -17.59 29.77 -23.10
CA ASN A 80 -18.57 28.79 -22.64
C ASN A 80 -18.83 28.95 -21.13
N SER A 81 -20.04 28.58 -20.71
CA SER A 81 -20.36 28.45 -19.30
C SER A 81 -19.68 27.18 -18.74
N ILE A 82 -19.40 27.15 -17.42
CA ILE A 82 -18.90 25.96 -16.76
C ILE A 82 -19.79 24.74 -17.00
N ALA A 83 -21.09 24.93 -16.93
CA ALA A 83 -22.07 23.86 -17.21
C ALA A 83 -21.96 23.29 -18.64
N ALA A 84 -21.68 24.13 -19.63
CA ALA A 84 -21.48 23.68 -21.01
C ALA A 84 -20.14 22.92 -21.19
N SER A 85 -19.13 23.22 -20.38
CA SER A 85 -17.82 22.59 -20.45
C SER A 85 -17.70 21.31 -19.60
N GLN A 86 -18.65 21.02 -18.72
CA GLN A 86 -18.63 19.85 -17.84
C GLN A 86 -18.46 18.50 -18.58
N PRO A 87 -19.19 18.21 -19.69
CA PRO A 87 -19.03 16.92 -20.37
C PRO A 87 -17.61 16.72 -20.92
N ALA A 88 -17.02 17.78 -21.51
CA ALA A 88 -15.64 17.73 -22.02
C ALA A 88 -14.63 17.55 -20.88
N ALA A 89 -14.83 18.23 -19.77
CA ALA A 89 -13.96 18.10 -18.59
C ALA A 89 -14.01 16.69 -17.99
N ARG A 90 -15.20 16.07 -17.91
CA ARG A 90 -15.32 14.67 -17.45
C ARG A 90 -14.64 13.70 -18.41
N GLN A 91 -14.77 13.91 -19.71
CA GLN A 91 -14.10 13.10 -20.71
C GLN A 91 -12.57 13.23 -20.57
N ALA A 92 -12.07 14.45 -20.48
CA ALA A 92 -10.63 14.69 -20.29
C ALA A 92 -10.11 14.03 -19.00
N ALA A 93 -10.84 14.14 -17.89
CA ALA A 93 -10.48 13.49 -16.64
C ALA A 93 -10.40 11.95 -16.79
N ALA A 94 -11.38 11.34 -17.47
CA ALA A 94 -11.40 9.90 -17.72
C ALA A 94 -10.24 9.48 -18.61
N ASP A 95 -9.97 10.18 -19.70
CA ASP A 95 -8.89 9.86 -20.63
C ASP A 95 -7.52 9.94 -19.95
N PHE A 96 -7.28 10.97 -19.15
CA PHE A 96 -6.03 11.11 -18.40
C PHE A 96 -5.89 10.11 -17.27
N SER A 97 -6.97 9.67 -16.63
CA SER A 97 -6.92 8.59 -15.66
C SER A 97 -6.47 7.28 -16.29
N LEU A 98 -6.94 6.97 -17.49
CA LEU A 98 -6.55 5.78 -18.25
C LEU A 98 -5.06 5.78 -18.63
N LEU A 99 -4.47 6.96 -18.87
CA LEU A 99 -3.04 7.13 -19.14
C LEU A 99 -2.16 6.96 -17.90
N ASN A 100 -2.75 6.98 -16.71
CA ASN A 100 -2.09 6.81 -15.43
C ASN A 100 -2.55 5.51 -14.75
N PRO A 101 -2.02 4.35 -15.16
CA PRO A 101 -2.53 3.06 -14.69
C PRO A 101 -2.26 2.86 -13.20
N VAL A 102 -3.22 2.23 -12.52
CA VAL A 102 -3.15 1.78 -11.14
C VAL A 102 -3.04 0.26 -11.16
N CYS A 103 -2.04 -0.30 -10.48
CA CYS A 103 -1.79 -1.76 -10.45
C CYS A 103 -1.77 -2.38 -11.86
N ARG A 104 -1.19 -1.67 -12.85
CA ARG A 104 -1.08 -2.04 -14.27
C ARG A 104 -2.41 -2.04 -15.05
N SER A 105 -3.46 -1.53 -14.47
CA SER A 105 -4.77 -1.39 -15.14
C SER A 105 -5.18 0.08 -15.14
N GLY A 106 -5.67 0.57 -16.28
CA GLY A 106 -6.26 1.90 -16.33
C GLY A 106 -7.56 1.92 -15.52
N PRO A 107 -7.75 2.88 -14.60
CA PRO A 107 -9.03 3.02 -13.91
C PRO A 107 -10.13 3.35 -14.92
N ILE A 108 -11.28 2.70 -14.78
CA ILE A 108 -12.46 2.97 -15.60
C ILE A 108 -13.36 3.85 -14.75
N LEU A 109 -13.47 5.13 -15.11
CA LEU A 109 -14.37 6.08 -14.46
C LEU A 109 -15.72 6.03 -15.13
N ASP A 110 -16.79 5.96 -14.33
CA ASP A 110 -18.15 6.14 -14.84
C ASP A 110 -18.44 7.63 -14.99
N MET A 111 -18.61 8.06 -16.23
CA MET A 111 -18.89 9.45 -16.58
C MET A 111 -20.38 9.81 -16.49
N SER A 112 -21.22 8.87 -16.08
CA SER A 112 -22.65 9.16 -15.87
C SER A 112 -22.82 10.17 -14.74
N GLU A 113 -23.82 11.06 -14.88
CA GLU A 113 -24.12 12.05 -13.83
C GLU A 113 -24.57 11.40 -12.52
N VAL A 114 -24.94 10.13 -12.57
CA VAL A 114 -25.47 9.37 -11.43
C VAL A 114 -24.36 8.81 -10.54
N SER A 115 -23.26 8.30 -11.13
CA SER A 115 -22.17 7.67 -10.38
C SER A 115 -21.26 8.65 -9.67
N GLN A 116 -21.13 9.88 -10.22
CA GLN A 116 -20.31 10.95 -9.66
C GLN A 116 -18.84 10.59 -9.40
N ASP A 117 -18.27 9.69 -10.20
CA ASP A 117 -16.84 9.38 -10.09
C ASP A 117 -15.98 10.63 -10.38
N VAL A 118 -16.44 11.48 -11.28
CA VAL A 118 -15.87 12.80 -11.56
C VAL A 118 -16.85 13.88 -11.13
N GLN A 119 -16.59 14.48 -9.97
CA GLN A 119 -17.40 15.56 -9.43
C GLN A 119 -16.85 16.91 -9.88
N ILE A 120 -17.70 17.74 -10.46
CA ILE A 120 -17.39 19.11 -10.86
C ILE A 120 -18.27 20.04 -10.05
N GLY A 121 -17.68 21.03 -9.42
CA GLY A 121 -18.42 21.93 -8.56
C GLY A 121 -17.64 23.18 -8.18
N TYR A 122 -18.21 23.95 -7.29
CA TYR A 122 -17.65 25.19 -6.78
C TYR A 122 -17.24 25.04 -5.31
N PHE A 123 -16.30 25.83 -4.85
CA PHE A 123 -15.89 25.85 -3.46
C PHE A 123 -15.47 27.27 -3.02
N SER A 124 -15.62 27.51 -1.72
CA SER A 124 -15.31 28.83 -1.13
C SER A 124 -13.86 28.95 -0.68
N ASN A 125 -13.18 27.82 -0.39
CA ASN A 125 -11.85 27.82 0.17
C ASN A 125 -10.98 26.73 -0.48
N PRO A 126 -9.89 27.08 -1.18
CA PRO A 126 -9.00 26.11 -1.82
C PRO A 126 -8.34 25.11 -0.86
N ARG A 127 -8.23 25.45 0.43
CA ARG A 127 -7.61 24.58 1.44
C ARG A 127 -8.57 23.53 2.03
N ASN A 128 -9.86 23.78 1.91
CA ASN A 128 -10.90 22.87 2.38
C ASN A 128 -11.98 22.80 1.30
N ALA A 129 -11.61 22.18 0.18
CA ALA A 129 -12.42 22.12 -1.01
C ALA A 129 -13.56 21.11 -0.83
N VAL A 130 -14.67 21.56 -0.29
CA VAL A 130 -15.95 20.85 -0.34
C VAL A 130 -16.70 21.36 -1.57
N LEU A 131 -16.81 20.53 -2.59
CA LEU A 131 -17.52 20.87 -3.82
C LEU A 131 -19.01 21.04 -3.56
N SER A 132 -19.58 22.12 -4.10
CA SER A 132 -21.00 22.40 -4.05
C SER A 132 -21.50 22.82 -5.44
N ASN A 133 -22.80 22.74 -5.64
CA ASN A 133 -23.44 23.24 -6.89
C ASN A 133 -23.70 24.75 -6.87
N ASP A 134 -23.26 25.45 -5.82
CA ASP A 134 -23.48 26.89 -5.67
C ASP A 134 -22.49 27.67 -6.53
N SER A 135 -22.97 28.18 -7.65
CA SER A 135 -22.20 28.99 -8.61
C SER A 135 -21.78 30.37 -8.10
N SER A 136 -22.26 30.78 -6.92
CA SER A 136 -21.81 32.03 -6.27
C SER A 136 -20.43 31.93 -5.63
N GLN A 137 -19.92 30.73 -5.45
CA GLN A 137 -18.60 30.49 -4.89
C GLN A 137 -17.48 30.92 -5.85
N PRO A 138 -16.39 31.51 -5.33
CA PRO A 138 -15.35 32.14 -6.16
C PRO A 138 -14.44 31.15 -6.90
N PHE A 139 -14.41 29.89 -6.49
CA PHE A 139 -13.52 28.89 -7.07
C PHE A 139 -14.32 27.70 -7.61
N PHE A 140 -13.82 27.07 -8.66
CA PHE A 140 -14.36 25.85 -9.23
C PHE A 140 -13.27 24.76 -9.34
N GLY A 141 -13.68 23.50 -9.41
CA GLY A 141 -12.75 22.38 -9.49
C GLY A 141 -13.43 21.07 -9.91
N VAL A 142 -12.56 20.08 -10.11
CA VAL A 142 -12.88 18.71 -10.50
C VAL A 142 -12.26 17.73 -9.48
#